data_1fce3dab5af8804c7a5552c9ebbf43fc
#
_entry.id   1fce3dab5af8804c7a5552c9ebbf43fc
#
_cell.length_a   1.000
_cell.length_b   1.000
_cell.length_c   1.000
_cell.angle_alpha   90.00
_cell.angle_beta   90.00
_cell.angle_gamma   90.00
#
_symmetry.space_group_name_H-M   'P 1'
#
loop_
_entity.id
_entity.type
_entity.pdbx_description
1 polymer ?
#
loop_
_entity_poly.entity_id
_entity_poly.type
_entity_poly.pdbx_seq_one_letter_code
_entity_poly.pdbx_strand_id
1 'polypeptide(L)'
;MRYLRSGPRRLQTQDMGAPRAKMVGLRSGEIADRNIRVILEAIRRHGPLTRMELGRHCGLTGPGITNILRRLAEEKLVTSNRRNGVGGGATATEFALRPEGAFSIGVKLRQMRGEAVLIDLSGQVHDRVYIELVPADKVGVLHAAVRDMVDRHAALPIIGLGIAANDWTEDQSNQIGAMSTIARPYVENECTASLLAERTIGSSGREGGLAMIIIDDDVQAGFLIRGIPYSGVHGRAGSIGEMLTGPDNVQLNTVVGFESLRSRIGEQDFTRLLKGEEFSSPSLSQWIREAAGHLLDPIIAMAGFLAPSVVMIGSDLPQGVIEALIHQLSIERRDTSTRPLLTPWISPMKPASFSGGGVALGAALLPFLNTLLLPPASA
;
A
#
# COMPACT_ATOMS: atom_id res chain seq x y z
N MET A 1 31.16 -4.55 15.89
CA MET A 1 30.14 -5.56 15.57
C MET A 1 29.47 -5.17 14.26
N ARG A 2 29.55 -6.03 13.27
CA ARG A 2 29.16 -5.76 11.87
C ARG A 2 27.65 -5.94 11.70
N TYR A 3 26.95 -4.88 11.33
CA TYR A 3 25.62 -4.96 10.74
C TYR A 3 25.57 -4.11 9.46
N LEU A 4 26.18 -4.62 8.41
CA LEU A 4 25.89 -4.20 7.04
C LEU A 4 24.95 -5.24 6.46
N ARG A 5 23.65 -5.00 6.53
CA ARG A 5 22.63 -5.76 5.80
C ARG A 5 22.17 -4.91 4.62
N SER A 6 22.56 -5.33 3.43
CA SER A 6 21.93 -4.89 2.18
C SER A 6 20.51 -5.45 2.17
N GLY A 7 19.52 -4.59 2.38
CA GLY A 7 18.10 -4.96 2.36
C GLY A 7 17.61 -5.30 0.95
N PRO A 8 16.40 -5.89 0.84
CA PRO A 8 15.76 -6.22 -0.43
C PRO A 8 15.56 -4.98 -1.32
N ARG A 9 15.42 -5.18 -2.64
CA ARG A 9 15.11 -4.10 -3.58
C ARG A 9 13.79 -3.44 -3.18
N ARG A 10 13.88 -2.27 -2.58
CA ARG A 10 12.76 -1.35 -2.34
C ARG A 10 12.45 -0.60 -3.63
N LEU A 11 11.20 -0.14 -3.79
CA LEU A 11 10.92 0.97 -4.70
C LEU A 11 12.04 1.99 -4.52
N GLN A 12 12.74 2.36 -5.59
CA GLN A 12 13.85 3.32 -5.52
C GLN A 12 13.33 4.63 -4.91
N THR A 13 13.33 4.68 -3.58
CA THR A 13 13.25 5.93 -2.86
C THR A 13 14.55 6.64 -3.18
N GLN A 14 14.47 7.81 -3.80
CA GLN A 14 15.65 8.65 -3.97
C GLN A 14 16.25 8.86 -2.59
N ASP A 15 17.45 8.32 -2.40
CA ASP A 15 18.23 8.47 -1.18
C ASP A 15 18.56 9.96 -1.00
N MET A 16 17.85 10.61 -0.08
CA MET A 16 18.02 12.05 0.20
C MET A 16 19.33 12.37 0.94
N GLY A 17 20.23 11.39 1.09
CA GLY A 17 21.52 11.52 1.77
C GLY A 17 22.74 11.10 0.95
N ALA A 18 22.59 10.66 -0.30
CA ALA A 18 23.72 10.25 -1.12
C ALA A 18 24.49 11.46 -1.69
N PRO A 19 25.84 11.42 -1.74
CA PRO A 19 26.64 12.48 -2.35
C PRO A 19 26.25 12.62 -3.82
N ARG A 20 25.93 13.84 -4.24
CA ARG A 20 25.56 14.32 -5.58
C ARG A 20 25.56 13.22 -6.64
N ALA A 21 24.38 12.66 -6.92
CA ALA A 21 24.19 11.74 -8.04
C ALA A 21 24.73 12.42 -9.29
N LYS A 22 25.64 11.77 -10.01
CA LYS A 22 26.05 12.19 -11.34
C LYS A 22 24.76 12.28 -12.16
N MET A 23 24.52 13.44 -12.80
CA MET A 23 23.44 13.58 -13.78
C MET A 23 23.77 12.63 -14.95
N VAL A 24 23.23 11.42 -14.90
CA VAL A 24 23.31 10.46 -15.99
C VAL A 24 22.08 10.69 -16.86
N GLY A 25 22.27 11.06 -18.11
CA GLY A 25 21.18 11.18 -19.07
C GLY A 25 20.48 9.83 -19.25
N LEU A 26 19.13 9.85 -19.29
CA LEU A 26 18.34 8.66 -19.57
C LEU A 26 18.69 8.12 -20.96
N ARG A 27 18.90 6.81 -21.09
CA ARG A 27 19.08 6.14 -22.37
C ARG A 27 17.76 6.14 -23.15
N SER A 28 17.82 6.11 -24.48
CA SER A 28 16.62 6.11 -25.33
C SER A 28 15.61 5.02 -24.99
N GLY A 29 16.07 3.83 -24.58
CA GLY A 29 15.21 2.75 -24.11
C GLY A 29 14.48 3.07 -22.80
N GLU A 30 15.15 3.68 -21.83
CA GLU A 30 14.57 4.09 -20.55
C GLU A 30 13.51 5.17 -20.74
N ILE A 31 13.73 6.09 -21.70
CA ILE A 31 12.74 7.13 -22.08
C ILE A 31 11.52 6.47 -22.73
N ALA A 32 11.73 5.50 -23.63
CA ALA A 32 10.64 4.78 -24.28
C ALA A 32 9.78 4.01 -23.28
N ASP A 33 10.40 3.29 -22.35
CA ASP A 33 9.71 2.54 -21.29
C ASP A 33 8.95 3.47 -20.33
N ARG A 34 9.54 4.61 -19.98
CA ARG A 34 8.85 5.63 -19.18
C ARG A 34 7.62 6.18 -19.90
N ASN A 35 7.70 6.48 -21.19
CA ASN A 35 6.58 7.02 -21.97
C ASN A 35 5.42 6.00 -22.09
N ILE A 36 5.73 4.70 -22.21
CA ILE A 36 4.74 3.64 -22.17
C ILE A 36 3.99 3.67 -20.84
N ARG A 37 4.72 3.74 -19.72
CA ARG A 37 4.14 3.80 -18.37
C ARG A 37 3.31 5.06 -18.16
N VAL A 38 3.73 6.22 -18.70
CA VAL A 38 2.98 7.48 -18.66
C VAL A 38 1.62 7.34 -19.36
N ILE A 39 1.59 6.76 -20.57
CA ILE A 39 0.35 6.57 -21.32
C ILE A 39 -0.57 5.57 -20.61
N LEU A 40 -0.03 4.43 -20.16
CA LEU A 40 -0.83 3.41 -19.48
C LEU A 40 -1.43 3.96 -18.18
N GLU A 41 -0.65 4.72 -17.41
CA GLU A 41 -1.11 5.38 -16.19
C GLU A 41 -2.16 6.46 -16.48
N ALA A 42 -2.02 7.23 -17.55
CA ALA A 42 -3.03 8.22 -17.93
C ALA A 42 -4.37 7.54 -18.28
N ILE A 43 -4.35 6.45 -19.04
CA ILE A 43 -5.55 5.66 -19.35
C ILE A 43 -6.16 5.06 -18.07
N ARG A 44 -5.34 4.50 -17.20
CA ARG A 44 -5.81 3.93 -15.93
C ARG A 44 -6.50 4.97 -15.03
N ARG A 45 -5.95 6.20 -14.98
CA ARG A 45 -6.46 7.28 -14.11
C ARG A 45 -7.69 7.97 -14.62
N HIS A 46 -7.73 8.22 -15.91
CA HIS A 46 -8.75 9.10 -16.51
C HIS A 46 -9.81 8.33 -17.29
N GLY A 47 -9.68 6.99 -17.36
CA GLY A 47 -10.57 6.12 -18.12
C GLY A 47 -10.23 6.11 -19.63
N PRO A 48 -11.18 5.75 -20.49
CA PRO A 48 -10.94 5.71 -21.92
C PRO A 48 -10.56 7.10 -22.47
N LEU A 49 -9.42 7.18 -23.17
CA LEU A 49 -8.88 8.43 -23.72
C LEU A 49 -8.61 8.30 -25.23
N THR A 50 -8.90 9.35 -25.97
CA THR A 50 -8.49 9.48 -27.36
C THR A 50 -7.00 9.87 -27.46
N ARG A 51 -6.39 9.70 -28.64
CA ARG A 51 -4.99 10.11 -28.88
C ARG A 51 -4.77 11.60 -28.58
N MET A 52 -5.75 12.43 -28.88
CA MET A 52 -5.67 13.88 -28.64
C MET A 52 -5.69 14.19 -27.14
N GLU A 53 -6.57 13.53 -26.37
CA GLU A 53 -6.64 13.64 -24.91
C GLU A 53 -5.34 13.13 -24.27
N LEU A 54 -4.81 11.99 -24.72
CA LEU A 54 -3.50 11.50 -24.28
C LEU A 54 -2.37 12.50 -24.56
N GLY A 55 -2.38 13.16 -25.73
CA GLY A 55 -1.41 14.21 -26.02
C GLY A 55 -1.45 15.36 -25.03
N ARG A 56 -2.64 15.78 -24.61
CA ARG A 56 -2.82 16.84 -23.60
C ARG A 56 -2.37 16.42 -22.21
N HIS A 57 -2.68 15.17 -21.82
CA HIS A 57 -2.30 14.65 -20.49
C HIS A 57 -0.81 14.33 -20.35
N CYS A 58 -0.20 13.80 -21.42
CA CYS A 58 1.16 13.26 -21.36
C CYS A 58 2.23 14.18 -21.95
N GLY A 59 1.84 15.22 -22.69
CA GLY A 59 2.80 16.10 -23.38
C GLY A 59 3.61 15.41 -24.48
N LEU A 60 3.15 14.26 -24.99
CA LEU A 60 3.84 13.47 -26.02
C LEU A 60 3.34 13.82 -27.43
N THR A 61 4.21 13.61 -28.42
CA THR A 61 3.87 13.85 -29.84
C THR A 61 2.91 12.79 -30.37
N GLY A 62 2.05 13.17 -31.35
CA GLY A 62 1.07 12.27 -31.96
C GLY A 62 1.68 10.96 -32.51
N PRO A 63 2.78 11.00 -33.29
CA PRO A 63 3.45 9.79 -33.77
C PRO A 63 3.97 8.90 -32.61
N GLY A 64 4.54 9.48 -31.56
CA GLY A 64 5.00 8.77 -30.38
C GLY A 64 3.85 8.03 -29.67
N ILE A 65 2.74 8.72 -29.44
CA ILE A 65 1.52 8.12 -28.85
C ILE A 65 1.01 6.96 -29.71
N THR A 66 0.96 7.14 -31.05
CA THR A 66 0.47 6.10 -31.96
C THR A 66 1.30 4.82 -31.85
N ASN A 67 2.63 4.93 -31.83
CA ASN A 67 3.53 3.80 -31.69
C ASN A 67 3.36 3.09 -30.35
N ILE A 68 3.25 3.85 -29.26
CA ILE A 68 3.06 3.29 -27.91
C ILE A 68 1.72 2.58 -27.80
N LEU A 69 0.62 3.18 -28.28
CA LEU A 69 -0.70 2.56 -28.23
C LEU A 69 -0.76 1.27 -29.05
N ARG A 70 -0.08 1.20 -30.21
CA ARG A 70 0.04 -0.02 -30.98
C ARG A 70 0.72 -1.11 -30.16
N ARG A 71 1.87 -0.81 -29.53
CA ARG A 71 2.59 -1.76 -28.66
C ARG A 71 1.74 -2.22 -27.49
N LEU A 72 1.07 -1.30 -26.78
CA LEU A 72 0.18 -1.65 -25.67
C LEU A 72 -1.01 -2.52 -26.10
N ALA A 73 -1.52 -2.33 -27.32
CA ALA A 73 -2.57 -3.18 -27.89
C ALA A 73 -2.05 -4.56 -28.28
N GLU A 74 -0.85 -4.65 -28.87
CA GLU A 74 -0.15 -5.92 -29.18
C GLU A 74 0.14 -6.72 -27.88
N GLU A 75 0.57 -6.05 -26.82
CA GLU A 75 0.79 -6.63 -25.49
C GLU A 75 -0.53 -6.88 -24.72
N LYS A 76 -1.68 -6.57 -25.32
CA LYS A 76 -3.03 -6.73 -24.75
C LYS A 76 -3.28 -5.98 -23.44
N LEU A 77 -2.58 -4.88 -23.21
CA LEU A 77 -2.74 -4.03 -22.03
C LEU A 77 -3.81 -2.97 -22.19
N VAL A 78 -4.19 -2.64 -23.44
CA VAL A 78 -5.27 -1.71 -23.76
C VAL A 78 -6.20 -2.30 -24.82
N THR A 79 -7.45 -1.84 -24.80
CA THR A 79 -8.45 -2.08 -25.84
C THR A 79 -8.75 -0.77 -26.56
N SER A 80 -9.22 -0.85 -27.82
CA SER A 80 -9.65 0.31 -28.59
C SER A 80 -11.13 0.20 -28.95
N ASN A 81 -11.87 1.26 -28.68
CA ASN A 81 -13.30 1.36 -28.98
C ASN A 81 -13.59 2.61 -29.82
N ARG A 82 -14.68 2.60 -30.58
CA ARG A 82 -15.16 3.78 -31.28
C ARG A 82 -16.03 4.62 -30.35
N ARG A 83 -15.65 5.87 -30.16
CA ARG A 83 -16.44 6.87 -29.45
C ARG A 83 -17.22 7.67 -30.46
N ASN A 84 -18.53 7.55 -30.45
CA ASN A 84 -19.41 8.38 -31.27
C ASN A 84 -19.41 9.82 -30.74
N GLY A 85 -19.16 10.78 -31.61
CA GLY A 85 -19.24 12.19 -31.24
C GLY A 85 -20.66 12.57 -30.83
N VAL A 86 -20.81 13.35 -29.78
CA VAL A 86 -22.09 13.92 -29.37
C VAL A 86 -22.57 14.87 -30.49
N GLY A 87 -23.77 14.66 -31.03
CA GLY A 87 -24.36 15.55 -32.06
C GLY A 87 -23.87 15.29 -33.50
N GLY A 88 -23.43 14.10 -33.87
CA GLY A 88 -23.02 13.78 -35.25
C GLY A 88 -21.59 14.18 -35.61
N GLY A 89 -20.74 14.47 -34.62
CA GLY A 89 -19.33 14.78 -34.82
C GLY A 89 -18.49 13.56 -35.26
N ALA A 90 -17.25 13.82 -35.70
CA ALA A 90 -16.34 12.77 -36.17
C ALA A 90 -16.11 11.68 -35.11
N THR A 91 -16.22 10.43 -35.56
CA THR A 91 -15.94 9.26 -34.72
C THR A 91 -14.46 9.23 -34.31
N ALA A 92 -14.16 9.20 -33.01
CA ALA A 92 -12.81 9.11 -32.51
C ALA A 92 -12.55 7.70 -31.93
N THR A 93 -11.33 7.20 -32.08
CA THR A 93 -10.90 5.99 -31.40
C THR A 93 -10.43 6.36 -30.00
N GLU A 94 -11.04 5.77 -28.98
CA GLU A 94 -10.60 5.83 -27.59
C GLU A 94 -9.92 4.53 -27.16
N PHE A 95 -9.01 4.65 -26.20
CA PHE A 95 -8.24 3.53 -25.66
C PHE A 95 -8.56 3.39 -24.18
N ALA A 96 -8.92 2.17 -23.78
CA ALA A 96 -9.24 1.80 -22.41
C ALA A 96 -8.22 0.81 -21.87
N LEU A 97 -7.99 0.84 -20.57
CA LEU A 97 -7.23 -0.21 -19.88
C LEU A 97 -7.91 -1.56 -20.09
N ARG A 98 -7.12 -2.60 -20.32
CA ARG A 98 -7.60 -3.96 -20.28
C ARG A 98 -7.18 -4.59 -18.94
N PRO A 99 -8.08 -4.71 -17.96
CA PRO A 99 -7.75 -5.23 -16.63
C PRO A 99 -7.06 -6.58 -16.67
N GLU A 100 -7.56 -7.51 -17.48
CA GLU A 100 -7.04 -8.87 -17.62
C GLU A 100 -5.75 -8.96 -18.45
N GLY A 101 -5.19 -7.84 -18.86
CA GLY A 101 -3.94 -7.78 -19.63
C GLY A 101 -2.71 -8.15 -18.82
N ALA A 102 -2.75 -7.98 -17.51
CA ALA A 102 -1.71 -8.42 -16.58
C ALA A 102 -2.28 -8.68 -15.20
N PHE A 103 -1.67 -9.65 -14.51
CA PHE A 103 -1.99 -10.01 -13.13
C PHE A 103 -0.74 -9.97 -12.27
N SER A 104 -0.91 -9.79 -10.98
CA SER A 104 0.17 -9.90 -10.01
C SER A 104 -0.32 -10.49 -8.69
N ILE A 105 0.60 -11.13 -7.96
CA ILE A 105 0.34 -11.69 -6.65
C ILE A 105 0.94 -10.77 -5.61
N GLY A 106 0.18 -10.48 -4.55
CA GLY A 106 0.65 -9.77 -3.38
C GLY A 106 0.50 -10.60 -2.14
N VAL A 107 1.50 -10.56 -1.28
CA VAL A 107 1.49 -11.31 -0.03
C VAL A 107 1.78 -10.38 1.13
N LYS A 108 0.94 -10.45 2.15
CA LYS A 108 1.18 -9.90 3.49
C LYS A 108 1.68 -11.03 4.37
N LEU A 109 2.79 -10.82 5.07
CA LEU A 109 3.36 -11.82 5.97
C LEU A 109 3.51 -11.26 7.37
N ARG A 110 3.03 -12.03 8.33
CA ARG A 110 3.19 -11.81 9.77
C ARG A 110 3.82 -13.02 10.44
N GLN A 111 3.94 -12.99 11.77
CA GLN A 111 4.62 -14.07 12.49
C GLN A 111 3.97 -15.44 12.26
N MET A 112 2.64 -15.53 12.41
CA MET A 112 1.89 -16.79 12.35
C MET A 112 0.86 -16.83 11.22
N ARG A 113 0.66 -15.72 10.52
CA ARG A 113 -0.41 -15.58 9.51
C ARG A 113 0.09 -14.82 8.30
N GLY A 114 -0.43 -15.20 7.14
CA GLY A 114 -0.24 -14.48 5.90
C GLY A 114 -1.54 -14.38 5.12
N GLU A 115 -1.52 -13.52 4.14
CA GLU A 115 -2.60 -13.34 3.19
C GLU A 115 -1.98 -13.18 1.80
N ALA A 116 -2.43 -13.97 0.83
CA ALA A 116 -2.07 -13.82 -0.58
C ALA A 116 -3.28 -13.36 -1.38
N VAL A 117 -3.09 -12.40 -2.28
CA VAL A 117 -4.13 -11.94 -3.21
C VAL A 117 -3.59 -11.94 -4.64
N LEU A 118 -4.46 -12.31 -5.59
CA LEU A 118 -4.24 -12.15 -7.01
C LEU A 118 -5.07 -10.96 -7.49
N ILE A 119 -4.42 -9.98 -8.11
CA ILE A 119 -5.10 -8.80 -8.67
C ILE A 119 -4.84 -8.66 -10.16
N ASP A 120 -5.77 -8.02 -10.86
CA ASP A 120 -5.58 -7.57 -12.24
C ASP A 120 -4.96 -6.17 -12.31
N LEU A 121 -4.72 -5.68 -13.51
CA LEU A 121 -4.09 -4.38 -13.76
C LEU A 121 -4.93 -3.18 -13.28
N SER A 122 -6.23 -3.36 -13.04
CA SER A 122 -7.10 -2.34 -12.44
C SER A 122 -7.02 -2.32 -10.90
N GLY A 123 -6.46 -3.37 -10.28
CA GLY A 123 -6.40 -3.58 -8.85
C GLY A 123 -7.58 -4.38 -8.28
N GLN A 124 -8.42 -4.95 -9.15
CA GLN A 124 -9.50 -5.83 -8.71
C GLN A 124 -8.93 -7.17 -8.22
N VAL A 125 -9.40 -7.62 -7.06
CA VAL A 125 -9.00 -8.92 -6.49
C VAL A 125 -9.80 -10.03 -7.16
N HIS A 126 -9.10 -11.03 -7.71
CA HIS A 126 -9.65 -12.21 -8.35
C HIS A 126 -9.56 -13.45 -7.47
N ASP A 127 -8.55 -13.53 -6.60
CA ASP A 127 -8.38 -14.65 -5.66
C ASP A 127 -7.74 -14.15 -4.37
N ARG A 128 -8.08 -14.82 -3.26
CA ARG A 128 -7.58 -14.51 -1.92
C ARG A 128 -7.41 -15.78 -1.11
N VAL A 129 -6.25 -15.95 -0.51
CA VAL A 129 -5.91 -17.10 0.34
C VAL A 129 -5.31 -16.61 1.63
N TYR A 130 -5.81 -17.14 2.75
CA TYR A 130 -5.19 -16.96 4.06
C TYR A 130 -4.21 -18.09 4.30
N ILE A 131 -3.03 -17.76 4.80
CA ILE A 131 -1.90 -18.66 4.97
C ILE A 131 -1.60 -18.79 6.46
N GLU A 132 -1.63 -19.99 6.99
CA GLU A 132 -1.09 -20.27 8.32
C GLU A 132 0.42 -20.50 8.18
N LEU A 133 1.20 -19.66 8.85
CA LEU A 133 2.66 -19.70 8.75
C LEU A 133 3.25 -20.56 9.85
N VAL A 134 4.23 -21.35 9.48
CA VAL A 134 5.08 -22.09 10.43
C VAL A 134 6.37 -21.27 10.59
N PRO A 135 6.68 -20.75 11.80
CA PRO A 135 7.86 -19.89 12.00
C PRO A 135 9.18 -20.50 11.54
N ALA A 136 9.32 -21.82 11.66
CA ALA A 136 10.52 -22.54 11.24
C ALA A 136 10.66 -22.67 9.71
N ASP A 137 9.56 -22.53 8.94
CA ASP A 137 9.54 -22.69 7.48
C ASP A 137 8.61 -21.68 6.78
N LYS A 138 8.74 -20.42 7.10
CA LYS A 138 7.95 -19.34 6.47
C LYS A 138 8.10 -19.33 4.95
N VAL A 139 9.31 -19.57 4.45
CA VAL A 139 9.63 -19.52 3.02
C VAL A 139 8.99 -20.67 2.26
N GLY A 140 9.07 -21.89 2.77
CA GLY A 140 8.47 -23.07 2.14
C GLY A 140 6.95 -23.00 2.11
N VAL A 141 6.32 -22.60 3.20
CA VAL A 141 4.85 -22.41 3.28
C VAL A 141 4.39 -21.32 2.30
N LEU A 142 5.09 -20.17 2.28
CA LEU A 142 4.77 -19.12 1.31
C LEU A 142 4.93 -19.59 -0.13
N HIS A 143 6.05 -20.27 -0.43
CA HIS A 143 6.28 -20.81 -1.78
C HIS A 143 5.17 -21.76 -2.21
N ALA A 144 4.73 -22.66 -1.32
CA ALA A 144 3.64 -23.59 -1.61
C ALA A 144 2.33 -22.85 -1.92
N ALA A 145 1.98 -21.85 -1.11
CA ALA A 145 0.76 -21.06 -1.29
C ALA A 145 0.79 -20.24 -2.60
N VAL A 146 1.92 -19.60 -2.92
CA VAL A 146 2.08 -18.83 -4.16
C VAL A 146 2.04 -19.75 -5.37
N ARG A 147 2.69 -20.91 -5.32
CA ARG A 147 2.69 -21.90 -6.38
C ARG A 147 1.28 -22.44 -6.65
N ASP A 148 0.54 -22.81 -5.61
CA ASP A 148 -0.85 -23.26 -5.72
C ASP A 148 -1.73 -22.18 -6.40
N MET A 149 -1.57 -20.91 -6.03
CA MET A 149 -2.28 -19.80 -6.67
C MET A 149 -1.91 -19.67 -8.16
N VAL A 150 -0.62 -19.78 -8.50
CA VAL A 150 -0.15 -19.77 -9.90
C VAL A 150 -0.72 -20.94 -10.69
N ASP A 151 -0.70 -22.15 -10.13
CA ASP A 151 -1.19 -23.35 -10.79
C ASP A 151 -2.71 -23.29 -11.05
N ARG A 152 -3.48 -22.77 -10.08
CA ARG A 152 -4.92 -22.53 -10.26
C ARG A 152 -5.23 -21.47 -11.34
N HIS A 153 -4.34 -20.55 -11.58
CA HIS A 153 -4.49 -19.44 -12.51
C HIS A 153 -3.48 -19.48 -13.67
N ALA A 154 -3.04 -20.68 -14.07
CA ALA A 154 -1.96 -20.88 -15.05
C ALA A 154 -2.23 -20.24 -16.44
N ALA A 155 -3.49 -19.96 -16.79
CA ALA A 155 -3.86 -19.27 -18.03
C ALA A 155 -3.71 -17.75 -17.98
N LEU A 156 -3.52 -17.16 -16.80
CA LEU A 156 -3.43 -15.71 -16.62
C LEU A 156 -1.98 -15.21 -16.78
N PRO A 157 -1.77 -14.01 -17.36
CA PRO A 157 -0.44 -13.42 -17.50
C PRO A 157 0.02 -12.82 -16.17
N ILE A 158 0.46 -13.65 -15.22
CA ILE A 158 0.98 -13.22 -13.91
C ILE A 158 2.41 -12.71 -14.11
N ILE A 159 2.64 -11.40 -13.88
CA ILE A 159 3.91 -10.75 -14.19
C ILE A 159 4.87 -10.67 -12.99
N GLY A 160 4.41 -10.95 -11.78
CA GLY A 160 5.29 -10.87 -10.61
C GLY A 160 4.62 -11.12 -9.28
N LEU A 161 5.47 -11.13 -8.25
CA LEU A 161 5.15 -11.32 -6.84
C LEU A 161 5.63 -10.10 -6.05
N GLY A 162 4.77 -9.53 -5.23
CA GLY A 162 5.14 -8.56 -4.20
C GLY A 162 4.94 -9.13 -2.81
N ILE A 163 5.80 -8.76 -1.88
CA ILE A 163 5.75 -9.18 -0.48
C ILE A 163 5.75 -7.93 0.39
N ALA A 164 4.79 -7.84 1.30
CA ALA A 164 4.78 -6.86 2.38
C ALA A 164 5.09 -7.56 3.70
N ALA A 165 6.23 -7.22 4.28
CA ALA A 165 6.68 -7.75 5.56
C ALA A 165 7.74 -6.83 6.17
N ASN A 166 7.74 -6.72 7.51
CA ASN A 166 8.67 -5.84 8.22
C ASN A 166 10.03 -6.50 8.49
N ASP A 167 10.08 -7.82 8.62
CA ASP A 167 11.24 -8.64 8.98
C ASP A 167 11.76 -9.53 7.82
N TRP A 168 11.38 -9.22 6.57
CA TRP A 168 11.77 -10.01 5.40
C TRP A 168 13.22 -9.72 4.98
N THR A 169 14.01 -10.80 4.77
CA THR A 169 15.43 -10.69 4.43
C THR A 169 15.70 -10.88 2.92
N GLU A 170 16.87 -10.43 2.49
CA GLU A 170 17.33 -10.64 1.11
C GLU A 170 17.53 -12.12 0.78
N ASP A 171 18.02 -12.91 1.76
CA ASP A 171 18.20 -14.36 1.59
C ASP A 171 16.87 -15.07 1.35
N GLN A 172 15.82 -14.70 2.07
CA GLN A 172 14.46 -15.22 1.85
C GLN A 172 13.93 -14.85 0.46
N SER A 173 14.19 -13.62 -0.02
CA SER A 173 13.84 -13.22 -1.39
C SER A 173 14.56 -14.05 -2.45
N ASN A 174 15.85 -14.36 -2.23
CA ASN A 174 16.65 -15.20 -3.11
C ASN A 174 16.14 -16.64 -3.12
N GLN A 175 15.78 -17.18 -1.95
CA GLN A 175 15.20 -18.52 -1.85
C GLN A 175 13.89 -18.64 -2.62
N ILE A 176 12.95 -17.70 -2.45
CA ILE A 176 11.70 -17.68 -3.24
C ILE A 176 11.99 -17.59 -4.74
N GLY A 177 12.86 -16.68 -5.15
CA GLY A 177 13.24 -16.51 -6.56
C GLY A 177 13.89 -17.76 -7.19
N ALA A 178 14.64 -18.55 -6.39
CA ALA A 178 15.24 -19.79 -6.85
C ALA A 178 14.24 -20.96 -6.94
N MET A 179 13.17 -20.94 -6.15
CA MET A 179 12.17 -22.01 -6.08
C MET A 179 10.99 -21.79 -7.04
N SER A 180 10.79 -20.55 -7.52
CA SER A 180 9.61 -20.14 -8.28
C SER A 180 9.93 -19.90 -9.77
N THR A 181 8.95 -20.16 -10.63
CA THR A 181 8.95 -19.68 -12.02
C THR A 181 8.68 -18.18 -12.14
N ILE A 182 8.22 -17.54 -11.05
CA ILE A 182 8.04 -16.10 -10.95
C ILE A 182 9.40 -15.48 -10.62
N ALA A 183 9.69 -14.33 -11.22
CA ALA A 183 10.90 -13.56 -10.94
C ALA A 183 11.02 -13.23 -9.45
N ARG A 184 12.24 -12.86 -9.01
CA ARG A 184 12.51 -12.41 -7.64
C ARG A 184 11.44 -11.44 -7.16
N PRO A 185 10.88 -11.63 -5.95
CA PRO A 185 9.78 -10.79 -5.45
C PRO A 185 10.23 -9.35 -5.21
N TYR A 186 9.29 -8.42 -5.38
CA TYR A 186 9.42 -7.05 -4.89
C TYR A 186 9.00 -7.02 -3.42
N VAL A 187 9.79 -6.38 -2.57
CA VAL A 187 9.54 -6.39 -1.13
C VAL A 187 9.43 -4.97 -0.59
N GLU A 188 8.43 -4.74 0.25
CA GLU A 188 8.21 -3.49 0.96
C GLU A 188 7.73 -3.74 2.40
N ASN A 189 7.81 -2.71 3.26
CA ASN A 189 7.17 -2.77 4.57
C ASN A 189 5.65 -2.62 4.45
N GLU A 190 4.92 -3.07 5.46
CA GLU A 190 3.46 -3.12 5.45
C GLU A 190 2.83 -1.73 5.29
N CYS A 191 3.32 -0.72 5.99
CA CYS A 191 2.78 0.64 5.89
C CYS A 191 3.00 1.24 4.51
N THR A 192 4.17 1.03 3.90
CA THR A 192 4.43 1.49 2.53
C THR A 192 3.51 0.78 1.53
N ALA A 193 3.34 -0.54 1.66
CA ALA A 193 2.43 -1.28 0.81
C ALA A 193 0.99 -0.75 0.93
N SER A 194 0.51 -0.55 2.15
CA SER A 194 -0.81 0.04 2.42
C SER A 194 -0.98 1.43 1.80
N LEU A 195 0.01 2.30 1.97
CA LEU A 195 0.02 3.64 1.37
C LEU A 195 -0.01 3.60 -0.16
N LEU A 196 0.69 2.64 -0.78
CA LEU A 196 0.66 2.46 -2.22
C LEU A 196 -0.71 1.99 -2.71
N ALA A 197 -1.40 1.10 -1.96
CA ALA A 197 -2.77 0.71 -2.26
C ALA A 197 -3.71 1.93 -2.22
N GLU A 198 -3.68 2.68 -1.12
CA GLU A 198 -4.52 3.87 -0.96
C GLU A 198 -4.27 4.92 -2.04
N ARG A 199 -3.03 5.18 -2.38
CA ARG A 199 -2.67 6.19 -3.38
C ARG A 199 -2.99 5.74 -4.81
N THR A 200 -2.88 4.45 -5.10
CA THR A 200 -3.01 3.92 -6.46
C THR A 200 -4.48 3.65 -6.80
N ILE A 201 -5.22 2.99 -5.91
CA ILE A 201 -6.57 2.49 -6.16
C ILE A 201 -7.57 2.85 -5.06
N GLY A 202 -7.13 3.48 -3.97
CA GLY A 202 -7.99 3.88 -2.85
C GLY A 202 -8.74 5.18 -3.09
N SER A 203 -9.55 5.54 -2.10
CA SER A 203 -10.38 6.75 -2.10
C SER A 203 -9.64 8.00 -1.60
N SER A 204 -8.38 7.87 -1.14
CA SER A 204 -7.59 9.00 -0.67
C SER A 204 -7.31 9.98 -1.80
N GLY A 205 -7.49 11.29 -1.54
CA GLY A 205 -7.16 12.33 -2.50
C GLY A 205 -5.71 12.23 -2.98
N ARG A 206 -5.46 12.59 -4.24
CA ARG A 206 -4.14 12.48 -4.88
C ARG A 206 -3.18 13.60 -4.49
N GLU A 207 -3.69 14.68 -3.90
CA GLU A 207 -2.91 15.85 -3.50
C GLU A 207 -2.51 15.78 -2.02
N GLY A 208 -1.36 16.33 -1.71
CA GLY A 208 -0.82 16.42 -0.36
C GLY A 208 -0.11 15.17 0.14
N GLY A 209 0.38 15.22 1.36
CA GLY A 209 0.97 14.10 2.08
C GLY A 209 -0.10 13.15 2.62
N LEU A 210 0.21 11.87 2.67
CA LEU A 210 -0.64 10.83 3.24
C LEU A 210 0.11 10.14 4.36
N ALA A 211 -0.51 10.00 5.53
CA ALA A 211 -0.01 9.16 6.61
C ALA A 211 -0.94 7.96 6.80
N MET A 212 -0.35 6.81 7.11
CA MET A 212 -1.03 5.57 7.45
C MET A 212 -0.56 5.10 8.81
N ILE A 213 -1.48 4.76 9.68
CA ILE A 213 -1.21 4.02 10.91
C ILE A 213 -1.79 2.62 10.72
N ILE A 214 -0.99 1.59 10.92
CA ILE A 214 -1.45 0.20 10.97
C ILE A 214 -1.41 -0.26 12.42
N ILE A 215 -2.57 -0.70 12.91
CA ILE A 215 -2.75 -1.26 14.24
C ILE A 215 -2.87 -2.78 14.09
N ASP A 216 -1.87 -3.48 14.62
CA ASP A 216 -1.77 -4.92 14.58
C ASP A 216 -1.01 -5.45 15.80
N ASP A 217 -0.26 -6.55 15.68
CA ASP A 217 0.66 -7.00 16.74
C ASP A 217 1.60 -5.86 17.14
N ASP A 218 2.13 -5.11 16.15
CA ASP A 218 2.85 -3.86 16.33
C ASP A 218 2.08 -2.67 15.73
N VAL A 219 2.18 -1.50 16.36
CA VAL A 219 1.62 -0.25 15.84
C VAL A 219 2.68 0.48 15.04
N GLN A 220 2.41 0.69 13.76
CA GLN A 220 3.35 1.30 12.85
C GLN A 220 2.71 2.45 12.08
N ALA A 221 3.54 3.40 11.64
CA ALA A 221 3.14 4.44 10.72
C ALA A 221 3.95 4.38 9.42
N GLY A 222 3.37 4.93 8.37
CA GLY A 222 4.04 5.16 7.10
C GLY A 222 3.65 6.50 6.54
N PHE A 223 4.46 7.05 5.64
CA PHE A 223 4.28 8.39 5.09
C PHE A 223 4.54 8.43 3.59
N LEU A 224 3.63 9.08 2.85
CA LEU A 224 3.88 9.55 1.51
C LEU A 224 4.12 11.06 1.55
N ILE A 225 5.32 11.49 1.22
CA ILE A 225 5.68 12.88 1.10
C ILE A 225 5.81 13.19 -0.38
N ARG A 226 4.91 14.03 -0.92
CA ARG A 226 4.83 14.30 -2.38
C ARG A 226 4.70 13.03 -3.21
N GLY A 227 3.95 12.04 -2.72
CA GLY A 227 3.73 10.76 -3.38
C GLY A 227 4.89 9.75 -3.25
N ILE A 228 6.00 10.11 -2.63
CA ILE A 228 7.15 9.22 -2.40
C ILE A 228 7.04 8.62 -1.01
N PRO A 229 7.12 7.30 -0.84
CA PRO A 229 7.23 6.67 0.47
C PRO A 229 8.49 7.15 1.21
N TYR A 230 8.30 7.59 2.44
CA TYR A 230 9.40 7.99 3.30
C TYR A 230 9.77 6.86 4.24
N SER A 231 10.95 6.27 4.05
CA SER A 231 11.42 5.14 4.85
C SER A 231 12.40 5.54 5.97
N GLY A 232 12.88 6.77 5.97
CA GLY A 232 13.91 7.21 6.93
C GLY A 232 15.25 6.46 6.76
N VAL A 233 16.15 6.66 7.72
CA VAL A 233 17.43 5.95 7.75
C VAL A 233 17.19 4.50 8.13
N HIS A 234 17.76 3.58 7.37
CA HIS A 234 17.61 2.13 7.56
C HIS A 234 16.15 1.62 7.57
N GLY A 235 15.22 2.38 6.99
CA GLY A 235 13.81 1.99 6.96
C GLY A 235 13.09 2.07 8.30
N ARG A 236 13.57 2.87 9.24
CA ARG A 236 13.03 2.98 10.60
C ARG A 236 11.98 4.08 10.77
N ALA A 237 11.65 4.83 9.72
CA ALA A 237 10.57 5.80 9.80
C ALA A 237 9.25 5.09 10.12
N GLY A 238 8.51 5.62 11.08
CA GLY A 238 7.19 5.10 11.43
C GLY A 238 7.15 4.03 12.53
N SER A 239 8.23 3.71 13.21
CA SER A 239 8.25 2.83 14.39
C SER A 239 7.57 3.49 15.60
N ILE A 240 6.33 3.95 15.43
CA ILE A 240 5.60 4.70 16.48
C ILE A 240 5.18 3.83 17.66
N GLY A 241 5.08 2.52 17.47
CA GLY A 241 4.74 1.58 18.54
C GLY A 241 5.76 1.54 19.68
N GLU A 242 7.01 1.96 19.42
CA GLU A 242 8.06 2.10 20.42
C GLU A 242 8.00 3.41 21.21
N MET A 243 7.15 4.35 20.80
CA MET A 243 7.00 5.64 21.49
C MET A 243 6.39 5.46 22.87
N LEU A 244 6.86 6.25 23.83
CA LEU A 244 6.22 6.42 25.12
C LEU A 244 5.10 7.43 24.98
N THR A 245 3.90 7.07 25.38
CA THR A 245 2.68 7.85 25.18
C THR A 245 1.84 7.94 26.46
N GLY A 246 0.94 8.88 26.48
CA GLY A 246 0.05 9.10 27.62
C GLY A 246 0.75 9.68 28.85
N PRO A 247 -0.01 9.96 29.93
CA PRO A 247 0.54 10.55 31.15
C PRO A 247 1.49 9.64 31.90
N ASP A 248 1.32 8.33 31.75
CA ASP A 248 2.11 7.31 32.44
C ASP A 248 3.37 6.85 31.65
N ASN A 249 3.63 7.48 30.49
CA ASN A 249 4.76 7.16 29.62
C ASN A 249 4.86 5.66 29.28
N VAL A 250 3.75 5.09 28.83
CA VAL A 250 3.68 3.65 28.46
C VAL A 250 4.00 3.50 26.98
N GLN A 251 4.68 2.43 26.62
CA GLN A 251 4.98 2.12 25.23
C GLN A 251 3.68 1.87 24.44
N LEU A 252 3.52 2.53 23.29
CA LEU A 252 2.28 2.51 22.51
C LEU A 252 1.83 1.07 22.13
N ASN A 253 2.76 0.20 21.75
CA ASN A 253 2.46 -1.19 21.43
C ASN A 253 1.75 -1.92 22.57
N THR A 254 2.13 -1.65 23.83
CA THR A 254 1.56 -2.34 24.99
C THR A 254 0.13 -1.93 25.33
N VAL A 255 -0.35 -0.82 24.75
CA VAL A 255 -1.72 -0.33 24.98
C VAL A 255 -2.59 -0.50 23.75
N VAL A 256 -2.05 -0.28 22.56
CA VAL A 256 -2.81 -0.23 21.31
C VAL A 256 -2.66 -1.50 20.48
N GLY A 257 -1.53 -2.22 20.61
CA GLY A 257 -1.27 -3.44 19.86
C GLY A 257 -2.26 -4.58 20.17
N PHE A 258 -2.34 -5.53 19.26
CA PHE A 258 -3.28 -6.67 19.36
C PHE A 258 -3.13 -7.50 20.65
N GLU A 259 -1.92 -7.60 21.20
CA GLU A 259 -1.72 -8.32 22.46
C GLU A 259 -2.48 -7.66 23.62
N SER A 260 -2.51 -6.29 23.64
CA SER A 260 -3.32 -5.56 24.62
C SER A 260 -4.82 -5.84 24.47
N LEU A 261 -5.33 -5.83 23.23
CA LEU A 261 -6.73 -6.15 22.97
C LEU A 261 -7.06 -7.59 23.33
N ARG A 262 -6.21 -8.54 22.88
CA ARG A 262 -6.36 -9.98 23.12
C ARG A 262 -6.41 -10.31 24.63
N SER A 263 -5.53 -9.70 25.41
CA SER A 263 -5.49 -9.92 26.87
C SER A 263 -6.76 -9.41 27.59
N ARG A 264 -7.46 -8.43 27.03
CA ARG A 264 -8.66 -7.82 27.63
C ARG A 264 -9.96 -8.53 27.29
N ILE A 265 -10.09 -8.99 26.02
CA ILE A 265 -11.32 -9.65 25.56
C ILE A 265 -11.21 -11.17 25.52
N GLY A 266 -10.00 -11.72 25.65
CA GLY A 266 -9.72 -13.15 25.57
C GLY A 266 -9.52 -13.65 24.14
N GLU A 267 -8.79 -14.78 24.00
CA GLU A 267 -8.40 -15.34 22.69
C GLU A 267 -9.59 -15.69 21.79
N GLN A 268 -10.64 -16.24 22.39
CA GLN A 268 -11.81 -16.69 21.65
C GLN A 268 -12.56 -15.51 21.01
N ASP A 269 -12.82 -14.45 21.78
CA ASP A 269 -13.51 -13.27 21.28
C ASP A 269 -12.62 -12.44 20.35
N PHE A 270 -11.31 -12.42 20.59
CA PHE A 270 -10.35 -11.81 19.66
C PHE A 270 -10.35 -12.51 18.29
N THR A 271 -10.38 -13.84 18.28
CA THR A 271 -10.46 -14.62 17.03
C THR A 271 -11.77 -14.37 16.28
N ARG A 272 -12.89 -14.29 16.98
CA ARG A 272 -14.20 -13.95 16.39
C ARG A 272 -14.17 -12.55 15.77
N LEU A 273 -13.60 -11.59 16.49
CA LEU A 273 -13.45 -10.22 16.03
C LEU A 273 -12.66 -10.15 14.72
N LEU A 274 -11.51 -10.86 14.64
CA LEU A 274 -10.70 -10.92 13.41
C LEU A 274 -11.40 -11.62 12.23
N LYS A 275 -12.39 -12.48 12.49
CA LYS A 275 -13.24 -13.08 11.45
C LYS A 275 -14.35 -12.13 10.96
N GLY A 276 -14.42 -10.92 11.50
CA GLY A 276 -15.44 -9.93 11.15
C GLY A 276 -16.81 -10.19 11.79
N GLU A 277 -16.88 -11.05 12.83
CA GLU A 277 -18.10 -11.24 13.57
C GLU A 277 -18.43 -9.99 14.39
N GLU A 278 -19.70 -9.63 14.46
CA GLU A 278 -20.16 -8.54 15.33
C GLU A 278 -19.86 -8.89 16.79
N PHE A 279 -19.06 -8.06 17.43
CA PHE A 279 -18.69 -8.23 18.82
C PHE A 279 -18.68 -6.88 19.54
N SER A 280 -19.33 -6.82 20.68
CA SER A 280 -19.36 -5.64 21.55
C SER A 280 -19.22 -6.09 23.00
N SER A 281 -18.33 -5.46 23.72
CA SER A 281 -18.15 -5.69 25.16
C SER A 281 -17.66 -4.44 25.86
N PRO A 282 -17.89 -4.32 27.18
CA PRO A 282 -17.30 -3.23 27.98
C PRO A 282 -15.76 -3.16 27.87
N SER A 283 -15.09 -4.32 27.82
CA SER A 283 -13.63 -4.43 27.65
C SER A 283 -13.14 -3.89 26.32
N LEU A 284 -13.85 -4.20 25.21
CA LEU A 284 -13.54 -3.62 23.89
C LEU A 284 -13.73 -2.10 23.91
N SER A 285 -14.83 -1.63 24.48
CA SER A 285 -15.11 -0.18 24.58
C SER A 285 -14.07 0.54 25.44
N GLN A 286 -13.56 -0.11 26.48
CA GLN A 286 -12.49 0.44 27.32
C GLN A 286 -11.17 0.48 26.54
N TRP A 287 -10.81 -0.59 25.82
CA TRP A 287 -9.61 -0.61 24.97
C TRP A 287 -9.67 0.53 23.93
N ILE A 288 -10.82 0.72 23.25
CA ILE A 288 -10.99 1.82 22.27
C ILE A 288 -10.69 3.18 22.90
N ARG A 289 -11.19 3.46 24.10
CA ARG A 289 -10.93 4.75 24.80
C ARG A 289 -9.46 4.94 25.13
N GLU A 290 -8.83 3.91 25.70
CA GLU A 290 -7.42 3.98 26.09
C GLU A 290 -6.53 4.08 24.85
N ALA A 291 -6.78 3.25 23.83
CA ALA A 291 -6.05 3.28 22.57
C ALA A 291 -6.15 4.66 21.89
N ALA A 292 -7.32 5.27 21.88
CA ALA A 292 -7.51 6.62 21.32
C ALA A 292 -6.68 7.65 22.07
N GLY A 293 -6.69 7.61 23.42
CA GLY A 293 -5.89 8.51 24.25
C GLY A 293 -4.40 8.44 23.96
N HIS A 294 -3.87 7.24 23.73
CA HIS A 294 -2.45 7.03 23.43
C HIS A 294 -2.08 7.31 21.97
N LEU A 295 -2.95 6.97 21.01
CA LEU A 295 -2.73 7.27 19.57
C LEU A 295 -2.74 8.77 19.27
N LEU A 296 -3.36 9.57 20.11
CA LEU A 296 -3.40 11.02 19.91
C LEU A 296 -2.00 11.65 19.92
N ASP A 297 -1.07 11.16 20.73
CA ASP A 297 0.30 11.67 20.82
C ASP A 297 1.07 11.56 19.49
N PRO A 298 1.20 10.38 18.86
CA PRO A 298 1.85 10.27 17.57
C PRO A 298 1.09 11.02 16.45
N ILE A 299 -0.25 11.10 16.51
CA ILE A 299 -1.02 11.86 15.52
C ILE A 299 -0.72 13.36 15.62
N ILE A 300 -0.62 13.91 16.84
CA ILE A 300 -0.21 15.31 17.06
C ILE A 300 1.21 15.54 16.57
N ALA A 301 2.14 14.62 16.86
CA ALA A 301 3.51 14.70 16.38
C ALA A 301 3.57 14.70 14.84
N MET A 302 2.84 13.81 14.19
CA MET A 302 2.74 13.77 12.72
C MET A 302 2.15 15.07 12.15
N ALA A 303 1.13 15.63 12.79
CA ALA A 303 0.55 16.92 12.37
C ALA A 303 1.58 18.06 12.48
N GLY A 304 2.39 18.08 13.54
CA GLY A 304 3.41 19.10 13.76
C GLY A 304 4.63 18.99 12.82
N PHE A 305 5.08 17.80 12.51
CA PHE A 305 6.29 17.56 11.70
C PHE A 305 6.03 17.44 10.19
N LEU A 306 4.93 16.80 9.82
CA LEU A 306 4.67 16.41 8.42
C LEU A 306 3.44 17.08 7.83
N ALA A 307 2.49 17.51 8.67
CA ALA A 307 1.20 18.08 8.25
C ALA A 307 0.55 17.31 7.09
N PRO A 308 0.31 15.98 7.20
CA PRO A 308 -0.29 15.20 6.13
C PRO A 308 -1.72 15.70 5.87
N SER A 309 -2.19 15.61 4.63
CA SER A 309 -3.56 15.99 4.29
C SER A 309 -4.62 15.10 4.97
N VAL A 310 -4.25 13.86 5.27
CA VAL A 310 -5.07 12.89 5.99
C VAL A 310 -4.20 11.86 6.70
N VAL A 311 -4.64 11.40 7.87
CA VAL A 311 -4.13 10.22 8.57
C VAL A 311 -5.14 9.10 8.40
N MET A 312 -4.74 8.01 7.78
CA MET A 312 -5.57 6.82 7.63
C MET A 312 -5.20 5.78 8.69
N ILE A 313 -6.21 5.08 9.20
CA ILE A 313 -6.01 4.01 10.19
C ILE A 313 -6.48 2.71 9.57
N GLY A 314 -5.54 1.76 9.46
CA GLY A 314 -5.76 0.41 8.96
C GLY A 314 -5.52 -0.65 10.04
N SER A 315 -6.24 -1.75 9.95
CA SER A 315 -6.10 -2.90 10.85
C SER A 315 -6.79 -4.12 10.24
N ASP A 316 -6.49 -5.31 10.76
CA ASP A 316 -7.31 -6.51 10.50
C ASP A 316 -8.60 -6.55 11.36
N LEU A 317 -8.79 -5.58 12.26
CA LEU A 317 -10.04 -5.42 13.00
C LEU A 317 -11.20 -5.02 12.08
N PRO A 318 -12.44 -5.37 12.43
CA PRO A 318 -13.63 -4.92 11.70
C PRO A 318 -13.66 -3.39 11.53
N GLN A 319 -14.18 -2.94 10.40
CA GLN A 319 -14.25 -1.51 10.09
C GLN A 319 -14.99 -0.71 11.16
N GLY A 320 -16.07 -1.28 11.74
CA GLY A 320 -16.82 -0.61 12.82
C GLY A 320 -15.98 -0.33 14.08
N VAL A 321 -14.99 -1.17 14.38
CA VAL A 321 -14.06 -0.93 15.50
C VAL A 321 -13.12 0.23 15.17
N ILE A 322 -12.61 0.29 13.95
CA ILE A 322 -11.75 1.38 13.48
C ILE A 322 -12.52 2.70 13.44
N GLU A 323 -13.76 2.68 12.97
CA GLU A 323 -14.63 3.87 12.98
C GLU A 323 -14.92 4.34 14.42
N ALA A 324 -15.19 3.42 15.35
CA ALA A 324 -15.37 3.74 16.76
C ALA A 324 -14.10 4.34 17.39
N LEU A 325 -12.93 3.81 17.04
CA LEU A 325 -11.63 4.33 17.46
C LEU A 325 -11.40 5.76 16.94
N ILE A 326 -11.68 6.01 15.65
CA ILE A 326 -11.57 7.35 15.05
C ILE A 326 -12.55 8.33 15.67
N HIS A 327 -13.77 7.87 15.95
CA HIS A 327 -14.75 8.69 16.67
C HIS A 327 -14.25 9.08 18.06
N GLN A 328 -13.70 8.11 18.82
CA GLN A 328 -13.13 8.38 20.15
C GLN A 328 -11.92 9.32 20.07
N LEU A 329 -11.01 9.15 19.10
CA LEU A 329 -9.92 10.10 18.83
C LEU A 329 -10.44 11.53 18.59
N SER A 330 -11.58 11.66 17.92
CA SER A 330 -12.20 12.96 17.69
C SER A 330 -12.79 13.59 18.95
N ILE A 331 -13.19 12.77 19.93
CA ILE A 331 -13.63 13.20 21.26
C ILE A 331 -12.41 13.66 22.09
N GLU A 332 -11.39 12.81 22.20
CA GLU A 332 -10.14 13.10 22.93
C GLU A 332 -9.47 14.39 22.43
N ARG A 333 -9.49 14.62 21.12
CA ARG A 333 -9.00 15.85 20.51
C ARG A 333 -9.72 17.10 20.99
N ARG A 334 -11.01 17.02 21.33
CA ARG A 334 -11.81 18.15 21.79
C ARG A 334 -11.64 18.42 23.27
N ASP A 335 -11.22 17.44 24.03
CA ASP A 335 -10.95 17.58 25.45
C ASP A 335 -9.57 18.22 25.67
N THR A 336 -9.55 19.55 25.67
CA THR A 336 -8.35 20.34 25.92
C THR A 336 -7.99 20.45 27.42
N SER A 337 -8.79 19.88 28.31
CA SER A 337 -8.60 19.97 29.76
C SER A 337 -7.37 19.22 30.26
N THR A 338 -7.06 18.12 29.60
CA THR A 338 -5.93 17.23 29.94
C THR A 338 -4.69 17.46 29.10
N ARG A 339 -4.86 17.99 27.87
CA ARG A 339 -3.77 18.21 26.90
C ARG A 339 -4.00 19.52 26.15
N PRO A 340 -3.33 20.61 26.53
CA PRO A 340 -3.38 21.82 25.72
C PRO A 340 -2.77 21.53 24.37
N LEU A 341 -3.60 21.46 23.30
CA LEU A 341 -3.13 21.34 21.94
C LEU A 341 -2.35 22.60 21.57
N LEU A 342 -1.05 22.46 21.48
CA LEU A 342 -0.15 23.52 21.00
C LEU A 342 -0.28 23.73 19.49
N THR A 343 -0.89 22.78 18.76
CA THR A 343 -1.16 22.89 17.33
C THR A 343 -2.65 23.12 17.09
N PRO A 344 -3.04 24.22 16.44
CA PRO A 344 -4.44 24.53 16.17
C PRO A 344 -5.06 23.58 15.12
N TRP A 345 -4.25 22.79 14.42
CA TRP A 345 -4.69 21.93 13.34
C TRP A 345 -4.13 20.50 13.49
N ILE A 346 -5.02 19.53 13.38
CA ILE A 346 -4.70 18.10 13.29
C ILE A 346 -5.33 17.58 12.00
N SER A 347 -4.57 16.79 11.27
CA SER A 347 -5.03 16.16 10.03
C SER A 347 -6.34 15.40 10.22
N PRO A 348 -7.28 15.44 9.27
CA PRO A 348 -8.45 14.59 9.28
C PRO A 348 -8.04 13.12 9.40
N MET A 349 -8.77 12.35 10.19
CA MET A 349 -8.56 10.92 10.36
C MET A 349 -9.65 10.14 9.62
N LYS A 350 -9.28 9.08 8.92
CA LYS A 350 -10.21 8.22 8.18
C LYS A 350 -9.81 6.75 8.33
N PRO A 351 -10.76 5.80 8.26
CA PRO A 351 -10.41 4.41 8.10
C PRO A 351 -9.69 4.19 6.74
N ALA A 352 -8.81 3.23 6.66
CA ALA A 352 -8.23 2.77 5.40
C ALA A 352 -9.34 2.26 4.48
N SER A 353 -9.19 2.46 3.15
CA SER A 353 -10.21 2.08 2.17
C SER A 353 -10.36 0.56 2.02
N PHE A 354 -9.36 -0.20 2.44
CA PHE A 354 -9.29 -1.65 2.26
C PHE A 354 -9.15 -2.36 3.60
N SER A 355 -9.75 -3.54 3.72
CA SER A 355 -9.57 -4.43 4.88
C SER A 355 -8.08 -4.76 5.08
N GLY A 356 -7.67 -4.93 6.33
CA GLY A 356 -6.26 -5.17 6.65
C GLY A 356 -5.33 -4.02 6.27
N GLY A 357 -5.87 -2.78 6.11
CA GLY A 357 -5.13 -1.63 5.64
C GLY A 357 -4.69 -1.73 4.18
N GLY A 358 -5.17 -2.73 3.42
CA GLY A 358 -4.79 -2.94 2.02
C GLY A 358 -3.36 -3.42 1.83
N VAL A 359 -2.74 -4.01 2.82
CA VAL A 359 -1.31 -4.40 2.81
C VAL A 359 -1.01 -5.42 1.71
N ALA A 360 -1.76 -6.53 1.64
CA ALA A 360 -1.59 -7.54 0.58
C ALA A 360 -1.87 -6.96 -0.81
N LEU A 361 -2.87 -6.08 -0.92
CA LEU A 361 -3.22 -5.39 -2.15
C LEU A 361 -2.09 -4.45 -2.60
N GLY A 362 -1.52 -3.69 -1.68
CA GLY A 362 -0.35 -2.85 -1.94
C GLY A 362 0.88 -3.64 -2.35
N ALA A 363 1.12 -4.79 -1.72
CA ALA A 363 2.16 -5.72 -2.15
C ALA A 363 1.92 -6.18 -3.60
N ALA A 364 0.68 -6.54 -3.95
CA ALA A 364 0.33 -6.95 -5.31
C ALA A 364 0.52 -5.82 -6.36
N LEU A 365 0.45 -4.56 -5.97
CA LEU A 365 0.75 -3.43 -6.86
C LEU A 365 2.25 -3.26 -7.14
N LEU A 366 3.15 -3.79 -6.31
CA LEU A 366 4.60 -3.61 -6.47
C LEU A 366 5.12 -4.07 -7.84
N PRO A 367 4.76 -5.26 -8.37
CA PRO A 367 5.16 -5.65 -9.73
C PRO A 367 4.68 -4.65 -10.79
N PHE A 368 3.43 -4.16 -10.72
CA PHE A 368 2.91 -3.18 -11.66
C PHE A 368 3.64 -1.85 -11.58
N LEU A 369 3.86 -1.32 -10.37
CA LEU A 369 4.56 -0.05 -10.14
C LEU A 369 6.04 -0.10 -10.55
N ASN A 370 6.63 -1.27 -10.61
CA ASN A 370 8.03 -1.45 -11.05
C ASN A 370 8.17 -1.73 -12.55
N THR A 371 7.11 -2.22 -13.23
CA THR A 371 7.19 -2.65 -14.64
C THR A 371 6.27 -1.86 -15.58
N LEU A 372 4.99 -1.69 -15.24
CA LEU A 372 3.96 -1.20 -16.14
C LEU A 372 3.42 0.20 -15.77
N LEU A 373 3.29 0.50 -14.49
CA LEU A 373 2.70 1.74 -14.00
C LEU A 373 3.77 2.69 -13.48
N LEU A 374 3.41 3.98 -13.39
CA LEU A 374 4.27 4.95 -12.73
C LEU A 374 4.12 4.84 -11.21
N PRO A 375 5.23 4.99 -10.45
CA PRO A 375 5.12 5.22 -9.02
C PRO A 375 4.30 6.49 -8.73
N PRO A 376 3.60 6.56 -7.60
CA PRO A 376 2.73 7.70 -7.25
C PRO A 376 3.38 9.08 -7.33
N ALA A 377 4.69 9.16 -7.12
CA ALA A 377 5.47 10.40 -7.17
C ALA A 377 5.75 10.93 -8.58
N SER A 378 5.61 10.11 -9.59
CA SER A 378 5.99 10.44 -10.97
C SER A 378 4.80 10.99 -11.78
N ALA A 379 3.66 11.16 -11.15
CA ALA A 379 2.40 11.47 -11.81
C ALA A 379 1.97 12.93 -11.58
#